data_13a7b140dd43752082116169d1f9e18e
#
_entry.id   13a7b140dd43752082116169d1f9e18e
#
_cell.length_a   1.000
_cell.length_b   1.000
_cell.length_c   1.000
_cell.angle_alpha   90.00
_cell.angle_beta   90.00
_cell.angle_gamma   90.00
#
_symmetry.space_group_name_H-M   'P 1'
#
loop_
_entity.id
_entity.type
_entity.pdbx_description
1 polymer ?
#
loop_
_entity_poly.entity_id
_entity_poly.type
_entity_poly.pdbx_seq_one_letter_code
_entity_poly.pdbx_strand_id
1 'polypeptide(L)'
;MVKAYKGFNKDMTCRGFQYQEGKEYETENASLCNEGFHACLNPLDCFRYYSPGEGSVYHEVEIDDNGERGDDSKIVGSKIKIGAELDVAKICKLHFEFVKNRTIQNKDGEDWSSLAAQDWSSLAAGKSSVLACFNGKCRAGLNSLIAIANRKWNGDDYEVTDFKAGIVDGKKIKADTWYELVNGEFVEVNDDES
;
A
#
# COMPACT_ATOMS: atom_id res chain seq x y z
N MET A 1 -1.72 11.41 17.23
CA MET A 1 -0.53 10.62 16.80
C MET A 1 -0.99 9.52 15.87
N VAL A 2 -0.21 9.18 14.88
CA VAL A 2 -0.50 8.10 13.92
C VAL A 2 0.43 6.92 14.18
N LYS A 3 -0.08 5.71 13.95
CA LYS A 3 0.71 4.48 14.02
C LYS A 3 1.61 4.39 12.79
N ALA A 4 2.90 4.13 13.03
CA ALA A 4 3.92 4.00 11.99
C ALA A 4 5.00 2.99 12.41
N TYR A 5 6.03 2.83 11.60
CA TYR A 5 7.10 1.86 11.81
C TYR A 5 8.46 2.55 11.64
N LYS A 6 9.43 2.14 12.46
CA LYS A 6 10.77 2.72 12.43
C LYS A 6 11.84 1.65 12.58
N GLY A 7 12.88 1.75 11.74
CA GLY A 7 14.11 0.97 11.88
C GLY A 7 15.18 1.72 12.69
N PHE A 8 16.06 0.96 13.31
CA PHE A 8 17.19 1.44 14.10
C PHE A 8 18.41 0.54 13.87
N ASN A 9 19.58 1.03 14.20
CA ASN A 9 20.74 0.17 14.39
C ASN A 9 20.49 -0.85 15.52
N LYS A 10 21.31 -1.89 15.59
CA LYS A 10 21.21 -2.96 16.59
C LYS A 10 21.18 -2.45 18.05
N ASP A 11 21.81 -1.33 18.32
CA ASP A 11 21.87 -0.69 19.64
C ASP A 11 20.75 0.32 19.87
N MET A 12 19.70 0.32 19.05
CA MET A 12 18.59 1.26 19.12
C MET A 12 19.00 2.71 18.82
N THR A 13 20.11 2.95 18.11
CA THR A 13 20.46 4.30 17.64
C THR A 13 19.89 4.58 16.24
N CYS A 14 19.63 5.84 15.95
CA CYS A 14 19.30 6.36 14.62
C CYS A 14 19.94 7.73 14.47
N ARG A 15 20.82 7.90 13.47
CA ARG A 15 21.59 9.15 13.24
C ARG A 15 22.27 9.69 14.50
N GLY A 16 22.84 8.83 15.32
CA GLY A 16 23.53 9.19 16.55
C GLY A 16 22.62 9.50 17.76
N PHE A 17 21.31 9.50 17.60
CA PHE A 17 20.37 9.64 18.71
C PHE A 17 20.01 8.27 19.27
N GLN A 18 20.02 8.13 20.60
CA GLN A 18 19.70 6.90 21.32
C GLN A 18 18.22 6.83 21.65
N TYR A 19 17.55 5.75 21.20
CA TYR A 19 16.15 5.47 21.54
C TYR A 19 16.05 4.32 22.54
N GLN A 20 14.89 4.21 23.16
CA GLN A 20 14.56 3.12 24.09
C GLN A 20 13.07 2.77 23.94
N GLU A 21 12.75 1.48 23.93
CA GLU A 21 11.37 0.99 23.95
C GLU A 21 10.58 1.56 25.12
N GLY A 22 9.32 1.90 24.88
CA GLY A 22 8.40 2.49 25.86
C GLY A 22 8.60 3.98 26.14
N LYS A 23 9.65 4.60 25.59
CA LYS A 23 9.92 6.04 25.79
C LYS A 23 9.27 6.90 24.73
N GLU A 24 8.98 8.13 25.16
CA GLU A 24 8.51 9.23 24.32
C GLU A 24 9.59 10.28 24.21
N TYR A 25 9.71 10.88 23.02
CA TYR A 25 10.70 11.91 22.71
C TYR A 25 10.02 13.07 22.00
N GLU A 26 10.51 14.27 22.24
CA GLU A 26 9.98 15.52 21.67
C GLU A 26 11.12 16.41 21.22
N THR A 27 10.91 17.18 20.14
CA THR A 27 11.82 18.19 19.60
C THR A 27 11.02 19.42 19.18
N GLU A 28 11.67 20.57 19.09
CA GLU A 28 10.99 21.83 18.72
C GLU A 28 10.60 21.87 17.25
N ASN A 29 11.41 21.24 16.37
CA ASN A 29 11.24 21.31 14.94
C ASN A 29 11.09 19.92 14.31
N ALA A 30 10.33 19.84 13.23
CA ALA A 30 10.20 18.66 12.41
C ALA A 30 10.07 19.06 10.92
N SER A 31 10.99 18.56 10.09
CA SER A 31 11.02 18.78 8.64
C SER A 31 11.55 17.53 7.95
N LEU A 32 10.87 17.10 6.89
CA LEU A 32 11.14 15.85 6.23
C LEU A 32 12.58 15.79 5.69
N CYS A 33 13.29 14.71 5.99
CA CYS A 33 14.69 14.44 5.65
C CYS A 33 15.74 15.37 6.29
N ASN A 34 15.32 16.36 7.09
CA ASN A 34 16.19 17.34 7.72
C ASN A 34 16.25 17.13 9.24
N GLU A 35 15.21 17.47 9.96
CA GLU A 35 15.17 17.39 11.43
C GLU A 35 13.85 16.79 11.93
N GLY A 36 13.78 16.45 13.23
CA GLY A 36 12.63 15.76 13.82
C GLY A 36 12.72 14.25 13.75
N PHE A 37 11.65 13.61 14.16
CA PHE A 37 11.53 12.14 14.17
C PHE A 37 10.89 11.65 12.89
N HIS A 38 11.48 10.61 12.30
CA HIS A 38 11.00 10.03 11.04
C HIS A 38 10.55 8.58 11.27
N ALA A 39 9.45 8.20 10.63
CA ALA A 39 8.92 6.84 10.61
C ALA A 39 8.32 6.54 9.22
N CYS A 40 7.94 5.29 8.96
CA CYS A 40 7.31 4.87 7.73
C CYS A 40 5.89 4.38 8.00
N LEU A 41 4.92 4.80 7.19
CA LEU A 41 3.56 4.26 7.26
C LEU A 41 3.50 2.82 6.71
N ASN A 42 4.27 2.53 5.66
CA ASN A 42 4.46 1.18 5.14
C ASN A 42 5.59 0.45 5.90
N PRO A 43 5.30 -0.67 6.58
CA PRO A 43 6.31 -1.38 7.38
C PRO A 43 7.58 -1.76 6.61
N LEU A 44 7.46 -2.22 5.35
CA LEU A 44 8.61 -2.64 4.54
C LEU A 44 9.52 -1.48 4.13
N ASP A 45 9.04 -0.25 4.11
CA ASP A 45 9.89 0.88 3.75
C ASP A 45 11.00 1.12 4.78
N CYS A 46 10.86 0.60 6.02
CA CYS A 46 11.92 0.62 7.02
C CYS A 46 13.19 -0.09 6.52
N PHE A 47 13.07 -1.16 5.70
CA PHE A 47 14.20 -1.93 5.18
C PHE A 47 15.07 -1.14 4.19
N ARG A 48 14.53 -0.08 3.60
CA ARG A 48 15.29 0.83 2.71
C ARG A 48 16.31 1.66 3.48
N TYR A 49 16.08 1.88 4.78
CA TYR A 49 16.92 2.71 5.65
C TYR A 49 17.76 1.86 6.62
N TYR A 50 17.24 0.73 7.03
CA TYR A 50 17.83 -0.20 7.98
C TYR A 50 17.66 -1.62 7.45
N SER A 51 18.73 -2.19 6.89
CA SER A 51 18.68 -3.52 6.27
C SER A 51 18.57 -4.63 7.33
N PRO A 52 17.66 -5.61 7.18
CA PRO A 52 17.55 -6.75 8.10
C PRO A 52 18.85 -7.56 8.21
N GLY A 53 19.64 -7.64 7.13
CA GLY A 53 20.92 -8.38 7.09
C GLY A 53 22.05 -7.76 7.92
N GLU A 54 21.89 -6.53 8.38
CA GLU A 54 22.88 -5.79 9.16
C GLU A 54 22.60 -5.82 10.68
N GLY A 55 21.63 -6.62 11.11
CA GLY A 55 21.24 -6.73 12.51
C GLY A 55 20.40 -5.55 13.02
N SER A 56 19.79 -4.83 12.10
CA SER A 56 18.85 -3.75 12.43
C SER A 56 17.66 -4.26 13.21
N VAL A 57 17.11 -3.42 14.11
CA VAL A 57 15.91 -3.69 14.88
C VAL A 57 14.77 -2.75 14.44
N TYR A 58 13.54 -3.20 14.60
CA TYR A 58 12.36 -2.47 14.11
C TYR A 58 11.32 -2.38 15.19
N HIS A 59 10.67 -1.23 15.27
CA HIS A 59 9.62 -1.00 16.26
C HIS A 59 8.37 -0.41 15.62
N GLU A 60 7.23 -0.76 16.18
CA GLU A 60 6.03 0.02 16.05
C GLU A 60 6.22 1.36 16.78
N VAL A 61 5.76 2.46 16.22
CA VAL A 61 5.85 3.78 16.83
C VAL A 61 4.54 4.55 16.68
N GLU A 62 4.30 5.49 17.58
CA GLU A 62 3.29 6.52 17.43
C GLU A 62 4.00 7.86 17.20
N ILE A 63 3.60 8.61 16.16
CA ILE A 63 4.23 9.86 15.77
C ILE A 63 3.17 10.93 15.47
N ASP A 64 3.44 12.18 15.81
CA ASP A 64 2.62 13.34 15.47
C ASP A 64 2.95 13.83 14.04
N ASP A 65 2.41 13.14 13.06
CA ASP A 65 2.63 13.41 11.65
C ASP A 65 2.28 14.87 11.29
N ASN A 66 3.26 15.66 10.84
CA ASN A 66 3.06 17.06 10.46
C ASN A 66 2.49 17.26 9.05
N GLY A 67 2.22 16.16 8.32
CA GLY A 67 1.64 16.17 6.98
C GLY A 67 2.65 16.25 5.83
N GLU A 68 3.94 16.45 6.08
CA GLU A 68 4.95 16.42 5.03
C GLU A 68 5.12 15.01 4.45
N ARG A 69 5.25 14.90 3.13
CA ARG A 69 5.39 13.65 2.38
C ARG A 69 6.57 13.70 1.41
N GLY A 70 7.26 12.56 1.29
CA GLY A 70 8.29 12.32 0.28
C GLY A 70 7.80 11.30 -0.77
N ASP A 71 8.75 10.76 -1.54
CA ASP A 71 8.48 9.79 -2.61
C ASP A 71 8.15 8.37 -2.08
N ASP A 72 8.28 8.16 -0.78
CA ASP A 72 7.95 6.92 -0.08
C ASP A 72 6.93 7.17 1.04
N SER A 73 6.65 6.15 1.86
CA SER A 73 5.72 6.28 2.99
C SER A 73 6.29 6.96 4.22
N LYS A 74 7.46 7.59 4.12
CA LYS A 74 8.11 8.28 5.23
C LYS A 74 7.33 9.52 5.64
N ILE A 75 7.17 9.66 6.95
CA ILE A 75 6.55 10.79 7.62
C ILE A 75 7.51 11.38 8.65
N VAL A 76 7.24 12.59 9.07
CA VAL A 76 8.01 13.31 10.06
C VAL A 76 7.11 13.95 11.11
N GLY A 77 7.60 14.03 12.33
CA GLY A 77 6.91 14.67 13.44
C GLY A 77 7.88 15.20 14.50
N SER A 78 7.37 16.08 15.35
CA SER A 78 8.10 16.66 16.48
C SER A 78 8.05 15.77 17.72
N LYS A 79 7.13 14.80 17.76
CA LYS A 79 6.95 13.89 18.88
C LYS A 79 6.83 12.44 18.39
N ILE A 80 7.54 11.53 19.10
CA ILE A 80 7.51 10.09 18.80
C ILE A 80 7.52 9.28 20.09
N LYS A 81 6.69 8.21 20.13
CA LYS A 81 6.70 7.20 21.17
C LYS A 81 7.14 5.87 20.58
N ILE A 82 8.11 5.21 21.20
CA ILE A 82 8.64 3.93 20.75
C ILE A 82 7.82 2.80 21.39
N GLY A 83 7.15 2.03 20.56
CA GLY A 83 6.37 0.86 20.95
C GLY A 83 7.20 -0.42 20.91
N ALA A 84 6.49 -1.57 20.81
CA ALA A 84 7.10 -2.89 20.86
C ALA A 84 8.01 -3.20 19.68
N GLU A 85 9.04 -4.00 19.91
CA GLU A 85 9.91 -4.54 18.87
C GLU A 85 9.13 -5.49 17.94
N LEU A 86 9.48 -5.45 16.69
CA LEU A 86 8.90 -6.25 15.61
C LEU A 86 10.00 -7.06 14.93
N ASP A 87 9.82 -8.37 14.85
CA ASP A 87 10.65 -9.21 14.00
C ASP A 87 10.31 -9.02 12.51
N VAL A 88 11.19 -9.50 11.63
CA VAL A 88 11.03 -9.39 10.17
C VAL A 88 9.73 -10.05 9.70
N ALA A 89 9.36 -11.21 10.27
CA ALA A 89 8.13 -11.92 9.91
C ALA A 89 6.88 -11.09 10.24
N LYS A 90 6.89 -10.44 11.40
CA LYS A 90 5.80 -9.53 11.82
C LYS A 90 5.69 -8.31 10.91
N ILE A 91 6.84 -7.71 10.50
CA ILE A 91 6.86 -6.59 9.54
C ILE A 91 6.27 -7.02 8.19
N CYS A 92 6.64 -8.19 7.66
CA CYS A 92 6.06 -8.72 6.43
C CYS A 92 4.54 -8.90 6.56
N LYS A 93 4.06 -9.46 7.68
CA LYS A 93 2.62 -9.61 7.93
C LYS A 93 1.92 -8.26 7.98
N LEU A 94 2.47 -7.29 8.69
CA LEU A 94 1.91 -5.93 8.78
C LEU A 94 1.92 -5.21 7.42
N HIS A 95 2.91 -5.46 6.56
CA HIS A 95 2.91 -4.96 5.20
C HIS A 95 1.77 -5.57 4.37
N PHE A 96 1.51 -6.88 4.48
CA PHE A 96 0.34 -7.49 3.84
C PHE A 96 -0.97 -6.82 4.25
N GLU A 97 -1.15 -6.58 5.55
CA GLU A 97 -2.32 -5.86 6.06
C GLU A 97 -2.39 -4.41 5.54
N PHE A 98 -1.24 -3.72 5.48
CA PHE A 98 -1.15 -2.36 4.95
C PHE A 98 -1.56 -2.30 3.47
N VAL A 99 -1.04 -3.21 2.63
CA VAL A 99 -1.39 -3.30 1.21
C VAL A 99 -2.86 -3.66 1.04
N LYS A 100 -3.34 -4.68 1.77
CA LYS A 100 -4.74 -5.11 1.76
C LYS A 100 -5.67 -3.95 2.10
N ASN A 101 -5.40 -3.23 3.19
CA ASN A 101 -6.25 -2.11 3.62
C ASN A 101 -6.22 -0.95 2.62
N ARG A 102 -5.09 -0.65 1.98
CA ARG A 102 -5.03 0.37 0.92
C ARG A 102 -5.77 -0.07 -0.33
N THR A 103 -5.68 -1.35 -0.70
CA THR A 103 -6.41 -1.91 -1.84
C THR A 103 -7.93 -1.88 -1.61
N ILE A 104 -8.38 -2.10 -0.37
CA ILE A 104 -9.79 -2.02 0.02
C ILE A 104 -10.25 -0.56 0.18
N GLN A 105 -9.40 0.31 0.73
CA GLN A 105 -9.74 1.73 0.98
C GLN A 105 -9.66 2.60 -0.27
N ASN A 106 -8.80 2.27 -1.24
CA ASN A 106 -8.75 2.95 -2.53
C ASN A 106 -9.77 2.35 -3.51
N LYS A 107 -11.03 2.28 -3.09
CA LYS A 107 -12.14 2.02 -4.03
C LYS A 107 -12.22 3.10 -5.12
N ASP A 108 -11.76 4.30 -4.83
CA ASP A 108 -11.75 5.46 -5.72
C ASP A 108 -10.33 6.03 -5.79
N GLY A 109 -9.52 5.53 -6.72
CA GLY A 109 -8.26 6.14 -7.07
C GLY A 109 -8.48 7.45 -7.86
N GLU A 110 -7.66 8.45 -7.59
CA GLU A 110 -7.61 9.67 -8.40
C GLU A 110 -7.08 9.38 -9.81
N ASP A 111 -7.02 10.39 -10.68
CA ASP A 111 -6.36 10.31 -11.97
C ASP A 111 -4.88 9.86 -11.80
N TRP A 112 -4.35 9.11 -12.79
CA TRP A 112 -2.97 8.58 -12.80
C TRP A 112 -2.65 7.54 -11.71
N SER A 113 -3.63 6.86 -11.16
CA SER A 113 -3.47 5.82 -10.15
C SER A 113 -2.98 4.49 -10.75
N SER A 114 -2.23 3.71 -9.97
CA SER A 114 -1.91 2.31 -10.26
C SER A 114 -2.44 1.44 -9.13
N LEU A 115 -3.40 0.58 -9.43
CA LEU A 115 -4.06 -0.28 -8.47
C LEU A 115 -3.93 -1.75 -8.89
N ALA A 116 -3.51 -2.60 -7.95
CA ALA A 116 -3.49 -4.04 -8.16
C ALA A 116 -4.07 -4.75 -6.93
N ALA A 117 -4.90 -5.77 -7.16
CA ALA A 117 -5.53 -6.51 -6.09
C ALA A 117 -5.64 -8.01 -6.40
N GLN A 118 -5.80 -8.79 -5.35
CA GLN A 118 -6.03 -10.22 -5.43
C GLN A 118 -7.50 -10.55 -5.70
N ASP A 119 -7.88 -11.80 -5.48
CA ASP A 119 -9.21 -12.34 -5.79
C ASP A 119 -10.35 -11.53 -5.17
N TRP A 120 -11.46 -11.42 -5.91
CA TRP A 120 -12.72 -10.80 -5.50
C TRP A 120 -12.63 -9.32 -5.13
N SER A 121 -11.66 -8.62 -5.69
CA SER A 121 -11.46 -7.20 -5.43
C SER A 121 -12.23 -6.31 -6.41
N SER A 122 -12.75 -5.18 -5.89
CA SER A 122 -13.32 -4.12 -6.70
C SER A 122 -12.35 -2.94 -6.74
N LEU A 123 -11.84 -2.62 -7.92
CA LEU A 123 -10.90 -1.52 -8.14
C LEU A 123 -11.54 -0.40 -8.93
N ALA A 124 -11.50 0.81 -8.40
CA ALA A 124 -11.92 2.01 -9.10
C ALA A 124 -10.82 3.07 -9.14
N ALA A 125 -10.68 3.78 -10.24
CA ALA A 125 -9.74 4.89 -10.38
C ALA A 125 -10.21 5.92 -11.39
N GLY A 126 -9.63 7.11 -11.35
CA GLY A 126 -9.83 8.19 -12.30
C GLY A 126 -9.20 7.91 -13.66
N LYS A 127 -8.98 8.96 -14.45
CA LYS A 127 -8.41 8.87 -15.79
C LYS A 127 -6.95 8.46 -15.79
N SER A 128 -6.51 7.87 -16.92
CA SER A 128 -5.10 7.56 -17.18
C SER A 128 -4.47 6.64 -16.11
N SER A 129 -5.25 5.78 -15.51
CA SER A 129 -4.86 4.88 -14.44
C SER A 129 -4.60 3.46 -14.94
N VAL A 130 -3.95 2.63 -14.12
CA VAL A 130 -3.72 1.21 -14.41
C VAL A 130 -4.34 0.38 -13.29
N LEU A 131 -5.28 -0.50 -13.64
CA LEU A 131 -5.96 -1.39 -12.69
C LEU A 131 -5.75 -2.84 -13.10
N ALA A 132 -5.39 -3.70 -12.14
CA ALA A 132 -5.26 -5.14 -12.36
C ALA A 132 -5.80 -5.95 -11.20
N CYS A 133 -6.62 -6.98 -11.44
CA CYS A 133 -7.12 -7.87 -10.41
C CYS A 133 -7.32 -9.31 -10.89
N PHE A 134 -7.46 -10.23 -9.92
CA PHE A 134 -7.92 -11.59 -10.15
C PHE A 134 -9.36 -11.75 -9.67
N ASN A 135 -10.19 -12.48 -10.46
CA ASN A 135 -11.58 -12.82 -10.12
C ASN A 135 -12.39 -11.62 -9.56
N GLY A 136 -12.15 -10.43 -10.08
CA GLY A 136 -12.71 -9.18 -9.52
C GLY A 136 -13.28 -8.27 -10.59
N LYS A 137 -13.60 -7.04 -10.21
CA LYS A 137 -14.14 -6.01 -11.11
C LYS A 137 -13.31 -4.72 -11.10
N CYS A 138 -13.27 -4.06 -12.26
CA CYS A 138 -12.57 -2.79 -12.44
C CYS A 138 -13.49 -1.72 -13.02
N ARG A 139 -13.33 -0.48 -12.54
CA ARG A 139 -13.96 0.74 -13.09
C ARG A 139 -12.88 1.82 -13.21
N ALA A 140 -12.79 2.46 -14.35
CA ALA A 140 -11.80 3.54 -14.52
C ALA A 140 -12.29 4.64 -15.46
N GLY A 141 -11.67 5.81 -15.34
CA GLY A 141 -11.86 6.94 -16.25
C GLY A 141 -11.17 6.73 -17.60
N LEU A 142 -11.39 7.64 -18.55
CA LEU A 142 -10.84 7.58 -19.91
C LEU A 142 -9.30 7.43 -19.91
N ASN A 143 -8.79 6.75 -20.94
CA ASN A 143 -7.37 6.47 -21.18
C ASN A 143 -6.71 5.59 -20.13
N SER A 144 -7.48 4.94 -19.27
CA SER A 144 -6.98 3.96 -18.30
C SER A 144 -6.80 2.59 -18.94
N LEU A 145 -5.86 1.81 -18.41
CA LEU A 145 -5.74 0.38 -18.68
C LEU A 145 -6.46 -0.40 -17.57
N ILE A 146 -7.37 -1.28 -17.94
CA ILE A 146 -7.92 -2.29 -17.05
C ILE A 146 -7.45 -3.70 -17.49
N ALA A 147 -7.04 -4.52 -16.51
CA ALA A 147 -6.63 -5.90 -16.73
C ALA A 147 -7.29 -6.81 -15.69
N ILE A 148 -8.05 -7.79 -16.15
CA ILE A 148 -8.71 -8.76 -15.27
C ILE A 148 -8.29 -10.15 -15.70
N ALA A 149 -7.89 -10.97 -14.73
CA ALA A 149 -7.63 -12.39 -14.93
C ALA A 149 -8.54 -13.21 -14.03
N ASN A 150 -9.09 -14.29 -14.54
CA ASN A 150 -9.74 -15.30 -13.72
C ASN A 150 -8.76 -16.42 -13.44
N ARG A 151 -8.79 -16.93 -12.22
CA ARG A 151 -7.99 -18.08 -11.82
C ARG A 151 -8.83 -19.04 -10.97
N LYS A 152 -8.47 -20.31 -11.04
CA LYS A 152 -9.13 -21.38 -10.29
C LYS A 152 -8.10 -22.28 -9.64
N TRP A 153 -8.39 -22.75 -8.45
CA TRP A 153 -7.59 -23.75 -7.76
C TRP A 153 -7.74 -25.11 -8.46
N ASN A 154 -6.63 -25.72 -8.87
CA ASN A 154 -6.62 -27.01 -9.58
C ASN A 154 -6.35 -28.22 -8.66
N GLY A 155 -6.16 -27.99 -7.36
CA GLY A 155 -5.82 -29.01 -6.36
C GLY A 155 -4.40 -28.89 -5.83
N ASP A 156 -3.51 -28.18 -6.55
CA ASP A 156 -2.09 -28.00 -6.21
C ASP A 156 -1.69 -26.51 -6.25
N ASP A 157 -2.15 -25.76 -7.26
CA ASP A 157 -1.85 -24.34 -7.44
C ASP A 157 -3.04 -23.60 -8.08
N TYR A 158 -2.94 -22.28 -8.16
CA TYR A 158 -3.88 -21.42 -8.90
C TYR A 158 -3.49 -21.32 -10.37
N GLU A 159 -4.38 -21.79 -11.24
CA GLU A 159 -4.24 -21.71 -12.70
C GLU A 159 -5.09 -20.56 -13.26
N VAL A 160 -4.48 -19.70 -14.09
CA VAL A 160 -5.20 -18.65 -14.81
C VAL A 160 -6.03 -19.30 -15.92
N THR A 161 -7.34 -19.12 -15.85
CA THR A 161 -8.29 -19.68 -16.82
C THR A 161 -8.64 -18.70 -17.93
N ASP A 162 -8.72 -17.41 -17.61
CA ASP A 162 -9.04 -16.35 -18.53
C ASP A 162 -8.22 -15.10 -18.23
N PHE A 163 -7.91 -14.30 -19.24
CA PHE A 163 -7.25 -13.01 -19.11
C PHE A 163 -7.71 -12.05 -20.19
N LYS A 164 -7.97 -10.80 -19.79
CA LYS A 164 -8.17 -9.71 -20.73
C LYS A 164 -7.66 -8.41 -20.18
N ALA A 165 -7.01 -7.63 -21.05
CA ALA A 165 -6.64 -6.24 -20.79
C ALA A 165 -7.20 -5.34 -21.89
N GLY A 166 -7.55 -4.10 -21.55
CA GLY A 166 -8.09 -3.16 -22.49
C GLY A 166 -7.97 -1.72 -22.03
N ILE A 167 -7.96 -0.80 -22.99
CA ILE A 167 -7.96 0.64 -22.74
C ILE A 167 -9.40 1.13 -22.65
N VAL A 168 -9.71 1.89 -21.63
CA VAL A 168 -10.98 2.60 -21.47
C VAL A 168 -11.02 3.72 -22.50
N ASP A 169 -11.61 3.43 -23.68
CA ASP A 169 -11.68 4.32 -24.85
C ASP A 169 -12.98 5.13 -24.91
N GLY A 170 -13.90 4.89 -23.99
CA GLY A 170 -15.22 5.51 -23.93
C GLY A 170 -16.22 4.98 -24.97
N LYS A 171 -15.84 3.95 -25.75
CA LYS A 171 -16.67 3.35 -26.80
C LYS A 171 -16.89 1.87 -26.58
N LYS A 172 -15.82 1.06 -26.68
CA LYS A 172 -15.85 -0.39 -26.43
C LYS A 172 -15.81 -0.68 -24.93
N ILE A 173 -14.94 0.04 -24.22
CA ILE A 173 -14.85 0.03 -22.77
C ILE A 173 -15.21 1.44 -22.30
N LYS A 174 -16.42 1.58 -21.75
CA LYS A 174 -16.96 2.88 -21.30
C LYS A 174 -16.21 3.37 -20.06
N ALA A 175 -16.05 4.68 -19.96
CA ALA A 175 -15.53 5.29 -18.74
C ALA A 175 -16.52 5.16 -17.59
N ASP A 176 -15.99 5.12 -16.37
CA ASP A 176 -16.76 5.11 -15.10
C ASP A 176 -17.81 3.99 -15.02
N THR A 177 -17.55 2.88 -15.72
CA THR A 177 -18.41 1.69 -15.79
C THR A 177 -17.64 0.49 -15.21
N TRP A 178 -18.30 -0.30 -14.38
CA TRP A 178 -17.76 -1.52 -13.81
C TRP A 178 -17.74 -2.64 -14.85
N TYR A 179 -16.61 -3.34 -14.91
CA TYR A 179 -16.39 -4.50 -15.77
C TYR A 179 -15.87 -5.69 -14.96
N GLU A 180 -16.43 -6.85 -15.25
CA GLU A 180 -15.90 -8.17 -14.87
C GLU A 180 -15.42 -8.91 -16.12
N LEU A 181 -14.62 -9.97 -15.91
CA LEU A 181 -14.21 -10.87 -16.98
C LEU A 181 -15.08 -12.12 -16.96
N VAL A 182 -15.88 -12.33 -18.00
CA VAL A 182 -16.75 -13.50 -18.15
C VAL A 182 -16.46 -14.16 -19.50
N ASN A 183 -16.03 -15.42 -19.47
CA ASN A 183 -15.66 -16.21 -20.67
C ASN A 183 -14.68 -15.44 -21.60
N GLY A 184 -13.67 -14.79 -21.02
CA GLY A 184 -12.65 -14.05 -21.75
C GLY A 184 -13.09 -12.68 -22.29
N GLU A 185 -14.31 -12.22 -22.00
CA GLU A 185 -14.83 -10.92 -22.44
C GLU A 185 -15.15 -10.00 -21.25
N PHE A 186 -14.94 -8.67 -21.43
CA PHE A 186 -15.40 -7.68 -20.46
C PHE A 186 -16.92 -7.54 -20.52
N VAL A 187 -17.57 -7.75 -19.38
CA VAL A 187 -19.02 -7.61 -19.22
C VAL A 187 -19.29 -6.46 -18.24
N GLU A 188 -20.18 -5.56 -18.63
CA GLU A 188 -20.65 -4.47 -17.75
C GLU A 188 -21.46 -5.04 -16.60
N VAL A 189 -21.15 -4.59 -15.35
CA VAL A 189 -21.86 -5.00 -14.13
C VAL A 189 -22.30 -3.80 -13.32
N ASN A 190 -23.30 -3.96 -12.47
CA ASN A 190 -23.78 -2.91 -11.57
C ASN A 190 -22.95 -2.86 -10.28
N ASP A 191 -23.02 -1.72 -9.58
CA ASP A 191 -22.29 -1.49 -8.32
C ASP A 191 -22.86 -2.33 -7.15
N ASP A 192 -24.11 -2.78 -7.26
CA ASP A 192 -24.92 -3.34 -6.16
C ASP A 192 -24.83 -4.88 -6.01
N GLU A 193 -24.02 -5.58 -6.81
CA GLU A 193 -23.83 -7.02 -6.66
C GLU A 193 -22.48 -7.34 -6.00
N SER A 194 -22.46 -7.31 -4.65
CA SER A 194 -21.37 -7.84 -3.80
C SER A 194 -21.89 -8.70 -2.68
#